data_675880d2b54f1d1fa18af5c328e2d43e
#
_entry.id   675880d2b54f1d1fa18af5c328e2d43e
#
_cell.length_a   1.000
_cell.length_b   1.000
_cell.length_c   1.000
_cell.angle_alpha   90.00
_cell.angle_beta   90.00
_cell.angle_gamma   90.00
#
_symmetry.space_group_name_H-M   'P 1'
#
loop_
_entity.id
_entity.type
_entity.pdbx_description
1 polymer ?
#
loop_
_entity_poly.entity_id
_entity_poly.type
_entity_poly.pdbx_seq_one_letter_code
_entity_poly.pdbx_strand_id
1 'polypeptide(L)'
;MHFVVIAYDGKDSEVSTRRNIVREKHLAGVRKLIKEQKHLYGAAILDDDDRMIGSVLIVDYPSKEILESEWLNNEPYVTGNVWQEITIRPCKVPDFFLDTNLA
;
A
#
# COMPACT_ATOMS: atom_id res chain seq x y z
N MET A 1 7.50 12.92 5.74
CA MET A 1 6.08 13.14 6.01
C MET A 1 5.32 11.84 5.86
N HIS A 2 4.49 11.50 6.83
CA HIS A 2 3.74 10.27 6.78
C HIS A 2 2.42 10.45 6.03
N PHE A 3 2.02 9.41 5.30
CA PHE A 3 0.73 9.37 4.61
C PHE A 3 0.07 8.02 4.84
N VAL A 4 -1.23 8.03 5.06
CA VAL A 4 -2.03 6.81 5.00
C VAL A 4 -2.61 6.70 3.59
N VAL A 5 -2.42 5.55 2.97
CA VAL A 5 -2.94 5.23 1.64
C VAL A 5 -3.94 4.11 1.82
N ILE A 6 -5.19 4.38 1.44
CA ILE A 6 -6.26 3.41 1.49
C ILE A 6 -6.71 3.15 0.07
N ALA A 7 -6.59 1.91 -0.38
CA ALA A 7 -6.88 1.53 -1.75
C ALA A 7 -7.88 0.39 -1.76
N TYR A 8 -8.95 0.54 -2.54
CA TYR A 8 -9.92 -0.54 -2.73
C TYR A 8 -9.77 -1.15 -4.11
N ASP A 9 -9.85 -2.47 -4.16
CA ASP A 9 -9.80 -3.23 -5.39
C ASP A 9 -11.05 -2.98 -6.24
N GLY A 10 -10.94 -3.21 -7.54
CA GLY A 10 -12.10 -3.22 -8.43
C GLY A 10 -13.15 -4.23 -7.97
N LYS A 11 -14.39 -4.04 -8.41
CA LYS A 11 -15.53 -4.85 -7.99
C LYS A 11 -15.97 -5.87 -9.05
N ASP A 12 -15.23 -5.94 -10.16
CA ASP A 12 -15.51 -6.88 -11.23
C ASP A 12 -15.07 -8.31 -10.85
N SER A 13 -15.60 -9.29 -11.58
CA SER A 13 -15.33 -10.71 -11.30
C SER A 13 -13.88 -11.13 -11.53
N GLU A 14 -13.10 -10.35 -12.28
CA GLU A 14 -11.73 -10.69 -12.68
C GLU A 14 -10.65 -10.04 -11.80
N VAL A 15 -11.02 -9.21 -10.84
CA VAL A 15 -10.05 -8.46 -10.04
C VAL A 15 -9.11 -9.36 -9.25
N SER A 16 -9.63 -10.45 -8.68
CA SER A 16 -8.79 -11.39 -7.91
C SER A 16 -7.75 -12.07 -8.79
N THR A 17 -8.09 -12.36 -10.03
CA THR A 17 -7.16 -12.90 -11.02
C THR A 17 -6.04 -11.90 -11.31
N ARG A 18 -6.40 -10.64 -11.55
CA ARG A 18 -5.41 -9.57 -11.77
C ARG A 18 -4.50 -9.39 -10.55
N ARG A 19 -5.08 -9.43 -9.34
CA ARG A 19 -4.32 -9.34 -8.10
C ARG A 19 -3.28 -10.46 -8.00
N ASN A 20 -3.68 -11.69 -8.30
CA ASN A 20 -2.78 -12.84 -8.25
C ASN A 20 -1.65 -12.75 -9.28
N ILE A 21 -1.92 -12.21 -10.47
CA ILE A 21 -0.91 -12.08 -11.52
C ILE A 21 0.24 -11.18 -11.09
N VAL A 22 -0.04 -10.07 -10.39
CA VAL A 22 0.97 -9.08 -10.03
C VAL A 22 1.41 -9.13 -8.57
N ARG A 23 0.86 -10.06 -7.78
CA ARG A 23 1.08 -10.12 -6.34
C ARG A 23 2.55 -10.22 -5.95
N GLU A 24 3.32 -11.08 -6.60
CA GLU A 24 4.73 -11.25 -6.28
C GLU A 24 5.55 -9.98 -6.55
N LYS A 25 5.26 -9.29 -7.63
CA LYS A 25 5.89 -7.99 -7.92
C LYS A 25 5.53 -6.95 -6.86
N HIS A 26 4.26 -6.90 -6.46
CA HIS A 26 3.80 -6.00 -5.41
C HIS A 26 4.56 -6.26 -4.10
N LEU A 27 4.59 -7.51 -3.65
CA LEU A 27 5.25 -7.88 -2.40
C LEU A 27 6.76 -7.60 -2.44
N ALA A 28 7.41 -7.88 -3.57
CA ALA A 28 8.84 -7.58 -3.73
C ALA A 28 9.11 -6.08 -3.63
N GLY A 29 8.27 -5.26 -4.25
CA GLY A 29 8.35 -3.80 -4.15
C GLY A 29 8.15 -3.30 -2.73
N VAL A 30 7.16 -3.83 -2.02
CA VAL A 30 6.91 -3.47 -0.62
C VAL A 30 8.11 -3.82 0.26
N ARG A 31 8.68 -5.03 0.12
CA ARG A 31 9.85 -5.43 0.90
C ARG A 31 11.04 -4.50 0.68
N LYS A 32 11.27 -4.08 -0.57
CA LYS A 32 12.32 -3.13 -0.90
C LYS A 32 12.08 -1.78 -0.21
N LEU A 33 10.86 -1.27 -0.28
CA LEU A 33 10.51 0.03 0.29
C LEU A 33 10.52 0.01 1.83
N ILE A 34 10.24 -1.12 2.45
CA ILE A 34 10.41 -1.29 3.90
C ILE A 34 11.90 -1.15 4.26
N LYS A 35 12.79 -1.78 3.52
CA LYS A 35 14.24 -1.66 3.76
C LYS A 35 14.74 -0.23 3.59
N GLU A 36 14.14 0.52 2.67
CA GLU A 36 14.46 1.92 2.44
C GLU A 36 13.74 2.86 3.43
N GLN A 37 12.99 2.32 4.37
CA GLN A 37 12.22 3.08 5.38
C GLN A 37 11.17 4.01 4.77
N LYS A 38 10.73 3.71 3.56
CA LYS A 38 9.66 4.45 2.88
C LYS A 38 8.29 3.86 3.14
N HIS A 39 8.19 2.56 3.42
CA HIS A 39 6.95 1.91 3.84
C HIS A 39 7.09 1.48 5.30
N LEU A 40 6.15 1.91 6.14
CA LEU A 40 6.20 1.69 7.58
C LEU A 40 5.30 0.54 8.01
N TYR A 41 4.06 0.51 7.52
CA TYR A 41 3.07 -0.52 7.84
C TYR A 41 2.21 -0.78 6.62
N GLY A 42 1.65 -1.99 6.56
CA GLY A 42 0.69 -2.34 5.54
C GLY A 42 -0.19 -3.50 5.99
N ALA A 43 -1.42 -3.51 5.49
CA ALA A 43 -2.36 -4.59 5.75
C ALA A 43 -3.32 -4.72 4.58
N ALA A 44 -3.79 -5.94 4.33
CA ALA A 44 -4.91 -6.15 3.42
C ALA A 44 -6.21 -5.81 4.14
N ILE A 45 -7.15 -5.21 3.42
CA ILE A 45 -8.51 -4.99 3.89
C ILE A 45 -9.33 -6.19 3.45
N LEU A 46 -10.09 -6.77 4.37
CA LEU A 46 -10.89 -7.95 4.12
C LEU A 46 -12.38 -7.62 4.20
N ASP A 47 -13.20 -8.32 3.44
CA ASP A 47 -14.64 -8.30 3.63
C ASP A 47 -15.05 -9.28 4.73
N ASP A 48 -16.36 -9.44 4.99
CA ASP A 48 -16.86 -10.28 6.03
C ASP A 48 -16.62 -11.79 5.77
N ASP A 49 -16.27 -12.15 4.54
CA ASP A 49 -15.94 -13.51 4.15
C ASP A 49 -14.43 -13.77 4.06
N ASP A 50 -13.64 -12.87 4.66
CA ASP A 50 -12.17 -12.91 4.67
C ASP A 50 -11.51 -12.80 3.28
N ARG A 51 -12.23 -12.25 2.31
CA ARG A 51 -11.66 -11.98 0.99
C ARG A 51 -10.97 -10.63 0.97
N MET A 52 -9.81 -10.56 0.31
CA MET A 52 -9.08 -9.30 0.16
C MET A 52 -9.83 -8.37 -0.80
N ILE A 53 -10.21 -7.19 -0.33
CA ILE A 53 -10.92 -6.18 -1.11
C ILE A 53 -10.16 -4.86 -1.20
N GLY A 54 -8.98 -4.79 -0.61
CA GLY A 54 -8.20 -3.58 -0.63
C GLY A 54 -6.94 -3.68 0.19
N SER A 55 -6.30 -2.55 0.39
CA SER A 55 -5.05 -2.46 1.14
C SER A 55 -5.00 -1.12 1.87
N VAL A 56 -4.37 -1.10 3.03
CA VAL A 56 -4.02 0.12 3.73
C VAL A 56 -2.52 0.11 3.96
N LEU A 57 -1.86 1.23 3.67
CA LEU A 57 -0.42 1.37 3.90
C LEU A 57 -0.16 2.71 4.59
N ILE A 58 0.88 2.71 5.44
CA ILE A 58 1.43 3.95 5.97
C ILE A 58 2.83 4.08 5.44
N VAL A 59 3.09 5.20 4.78
CA VAL A 59 4.33 5.42 4.02
C VAL A 59 4.95 6.76 4.41
N ASP A 60 6.24 6.91 4.11
CA ASP A 60 7.01 8.11 4.40
C ASP A 60 7.63 8.66 3.12
N TYR A 61 7.16 9.83 2.69
CA TYR A 61 7.67 10.53 1.51
C TYR A 61 7.68 12.03 1.79
N PRO A 62 8.55 12.81 1.10
CA PRO A 62 8.63 14.26 1.32
C PRO A 62 7.32 15.00 1.01
N SER A 63 6.55 14.51 0.05
CA SER A 63 5.28 15.12 -0.36
C SER A 63 4.39 14.08 -1.03
N LYS A 64 3.12 14.42 -1.22
CA LYS A 64 2.18 13.59 -1.97
C LYS A 64 2.64 13.40 -3.42
N GLU A 65 3.16 14.46 -4.04
CA GLU A 65 3.65 14.44 -5.42
C GLU A 65 4.81 13.46 -5.58
N ILE A 66 5.73 13.45 -4.63
CA ILE A 66 6.86 12.50 -4.63
C ILE A 66 6.37 11.08 -4.36
N LEU A 67 5.44 10.90 -3.44
CA LEU A 67 4.81 9.59 -3.19
C LEU A 67 4.23 9.01 -4.49
N GLU A 68 3.51 9.83 -5.24
CA GLU A 68 2.91 9.41 -6.49
C GLU A 68 3.97 9.11 -7.56
N SER A 69 4.94 10.01 -7.76
CA SER A 69 5.93 9.86 -8.83
C SER A 69 6.95 8.75 -8.55
N GLU A 70 7.37 8.56 -7.31
CA GLU A 70 8.38 7.57 -6.96
C GLU A 70 7.79 6.18 -6.73
N TRP A 71 6.56 6.10 -6.28
CA TRP A 71 5.98 4.81 -5.91
C TRP A 71 4.65 4.51 -6.57
N LEU A 72 3.60 5.31 -6.26
CA LEU A 72 2.22 4.91 -6.53
C LEU A 72 1.95 4.71 -8.03
N ASN A 73 2.48 5.58 -8.88
CA ASN A 73 2.27 5.50 -10.32
C ASN A 73 2.89 4.24 -10.94
N ASN A 74 3.83 3.60 -10.25
CA ASN A 74 4.51 2.40 -10.73
C ASN A 74 4.15 1.15 -9.90
N GLU A 75 3.26 1.30 -8.92
CA GLU A 75 2.84 0.18 -8.07
C GLU A 75 2.14 -0.88 -8.93
N PRO A 76 2.56 -2.17 -8.86
CA PRO A 76 1.94 -3.23 -9.65
C PRO A 76 0.42 -3.36 -9.45
N TYR A 77 -0.09 -3.06 -8.26
CA TYR A 77 -1.53 -3.08 -8.02
C TYR A 77 -2.25 -1.89 -8.68
N VAL A 78 -1.54 -0.83 -9.01
CA VAL A 78 -2.09 0.28 -9.81
C VAL A 78 -1.97 -0.03 -11.30
N THR A 79 -0.77 -0.36 -11.77
CA THR A 79 -0.53 -0.64 -13.19
C THR A 79 -1.23 -1.91 -13.66
N GLY A 80 -1.44 -2.87 -12.74
CA GLY A 80 -2.18 -4.10 -13.00
C GLY A 80 -3.69 -3.97 -12.83
N ASN A 81 -4.18 -2.76 -12.62
CA ASN A 81 -5.61 -2.47 -12.52
C ASN A 81 -6.32 -3.22 -11.38
N VAL A 82 -5.66 -3.34 -10.24
CA VAL A 82 -6.22 -3.95 -9.03
C VAL A 82 -6.86 -2.87 -8.15
N TRP A 83 -6.05 -1.89 -7.71
CA TRP A 83 -6.54 -0.76 -6.91
C TRP A 83 -7.25 0.25 -7.83
N GLN A 84 -8.52 0.50 -7.57
CA GLN A 84 -9.32 1.39 -8.40
C GLN A 84 -9.85 2.61 -7.65
N GLU A 85 -9.94 2.55 -6.32
CA GLU A 85 -10.26 3.71 -5.49
C GLU A 85 -9.11 3.92 -4.53
N ILE A 86 -8.44 5.07 -4.61
CA ILE A 86 -7.25 5.35 -3.81
C ILE A 86 -7.45 6.68 -3.08
N THR A 87 -7.32 6.64 -1.76
CA THR A 87 -7.34 7.83 -0.90
C THR A 87 -5.98 7.97 -0.24
N ILE A 88 -5.41 9.17 -0.30
CA ILE A 88 -4.13 9.50 0.33
C ILE A 88 -4.38 10.65 1.31
N ARG A 89 -4.00 10.45 2.58
CA ARG A 89 -4.14 11.48 3.61
C ARG A 89 -2.84 11.65 4.37
N PRO A 90 -2.43 12.89 4.67
CA PRO A 90 -1.34 13.11 5.60
C PRO A 90 -1.71 12.52 6.97
N CYS A 91 -0.74 11.92 7.62
CA CYS A 91 -0.91 11.40 8.97
C CYS A 91 0.40 11.52 9.74
N LYS A 92 0.39 11.12 10.99
CA LYS A 92 1.60 11.11 11.80
C LYS A 92 1.61 9.84 12.64
N VAL A 93 2.59 8.99 12.39
CA VAL A 93 2.82 7.80 13.21
C VAL A 93 3.64 8.24 14.43
N PRO A 94 3.15 8.00 15.67
CA PRO A 94 3.95 8.29 16.86
C PRO A 94 5.26 7.52 16.84
N ASP A 95 6.33 8.15 17.35
CA ASP A 95 7.66 7.57 17.29
C ASP A 95 7.75 6.20 17.96
N PHE A 96 6.99 5.97 19.02
CA PHE A 96 7.04 4.70 19.74
C PHE A 96 6.53 3.50 18.91
N PHE A 97 5.70 3.75 17.87
CA PHE A 97 5.31 2.68 16.96
C PHE A 97 6.43 2.32 15.96
N LEU A 98 7.36 3.24 15.75
CA LEU A 98 8.46 3.07 14.80
C LEU A 98 9.75 2.60 15.46
N ASP A 99 9.80 2.59 16.80
CA ASP A 99 10.98 2.21 17.55
C ASP A 99 11.03 0.70 17.75
N THR A 100 11.66 0.01 16.82
CA THR A 100 11.79 -1.45 16.86
C THR A 100 12.76 -1.95 17.94
N ASN A 101 13.50 -1.04 18.57
CA ASN A 101 14.42 -1.40 19.66
C ASN A 101 13.73 -1.53 21.00
N LEU A 102 12.45 -1.18 21.08
CA LEU A 102 11.65 -1.39 22.29
C LEU A 102 11.23 -2.84 22.48
N ALA A 103 11.40 -3.65 21.50
CA ALA A 103 11.03 -5.06 21.54
C ALA A 103 11.96 -5.85 22.48
#